data_4d2347120d2b17f39e2b3b40ed769444
#
_entry.id   4d2347120d2b17f39e2b3b40ed769444
#
_cell.length_a   1.000
_cell.length_b   1.000
_cell.length_c   1.000
_cell.angle_alpha   90.00
_cell.angle_beta   90.00
_cell.angle_gamma   90.00
#
_symmetry.space_group_name_H-M   'P 1'
#
loop_
_entity.id
_entity.type
_entity.pdbx_description
1 polymer ?
#
loop_
_entity_poly.entity_id
_entity_poly.type
_entity_poly.pdbx_seq_one_letter_code
_entity_poly.pdbx_strand_id
1 'polypeptide(L)'
;MSILKLFSGLILCFLIISCVDCERSRNYILDDECNLVVIIPPSKYPNLFKIKGYDPISKEEKFYEDGNRWLDFYKKEIEEGDTIVKKKGELIFYIHKEDTIIAHEWVCYDGDGKHTYVK
;
A
#
# COMPACT_ATOMS: atom_id res chain seq x y z
N MET A 1 -11.81 23.26 37.92
CA MET A 1 -12.79 23.16 36.83
C MET A 1 -12.22 23.42 35.44
N SER A 2 -11.31 24.36 35.26
CA SER A 2 -10.65 24.62 33.96
C SER A 2 -9.73 23.48 33.47
N ILE A 3 -9.18 22.71 34.39
CA ILE A 3 -8.28 21.58 34.09
C ILE A 3 -9.05 20.42 33.42
N LEU A 4 -10.28 20.16 33.85
CA LEU A 4 -11.15 19.10 33.27
C LEU A 4 -11.58 19.41 31.83
N LYS A 5 -11.79 20.69 31.50
CA LYS A 5 -12.13 21.12 30.16
C LYS A 5 -10.93 21.01 29.20
N LEU A 6 -9.72 21.24 29.69
CA LEU A 6 -8.49 21.07 28.93
C LEU A 6 -8.21 19.59 28.60
N PHE A 7 -8.48 18.69 29.56
CA PHE A 7 -8.33 17.24 29.34
C PHE A 7 -9.31 16.72 28.30
N SER A 8 -10.56 17.17 28.33
CA SER A 8 -11.59 16.79 27.33
C SER A 8 -11.21 17.26 25.92
N GLY A 9 -10.66 18.46 25.79
CA GLY A 9 -10.20 18.98 24.50
C GLY A 9 -9.01 18.20 23.94
N LEU A 10 -8.08 17.76 24.78
CA LEU A 10 -6.93 16.96 24.35
C LEU A 10 -7.33 15.58 23.85
N ILE A 11 -8.27 14.91 24.51
CA ILE A 11 -8.78 13.59 24.11
C ILE A 11 -9.49 13.68 22.75
N LEU A 12 -10.24 14.76 22.52
CA LEU A 12 -10.94 14.99 21.24
C LEU A 12 -9.95 15.17 20.08
N CYS A 13 -8.84 15.89 20.32
CA CYS A 13 -7.78 16.06 19.33
C CYS A 13 -7.12 14.73 18.93
N PHE A 14 -6.91 13.82 19.88
CA PHE A 14 -6.35 12.50 19.59
C PHE A 14 -7.28 11.65 18.72
N LEU A 15 -8.59 11.72 18.94
CA LEU A 15 -9.58 11.00 18.14
C LEU A 15 -9.63 11.51 16.69
N ILE A 16 -9.47 12.80 16.49
CA ILE A 16 -9.42 13.42 15.14
C ILE A 16 -8.16 12.98 14.38
N ILE A 17 -7.02 12.86 15.05
CA ILE A 17 -5.76 12.42 14.44
C ILE A 17 -5.84 10.97 13.97
N SER A 18 -6.52 10.08 14.71
CA SER A 18 -6.71 8.67 14.30
C SER A 18 -7.52 8.54 13.01
N CYS A 19 -8.53 9.40 12.79
CA CYS A 19 -9.35 9.39 11.58
C CYS A 19 -8.62 9.91 10.36
N VAL A 20 -7.61 10.78 10.54
CA VAL A 20 -6.82 11.38 9.46
C VAL A 20 -5.84 10.38 8.84
N ASP A 21 -5.40 9.35 9.58
CA ASP A 21 -4.41 8.39 9.09
C ASP A 21 -4.90 7.55 7.92
N CYS A 22 -6.15 7.11 7.92
CA CYS A 22 -6.73 6.36 6.80
C CYS A 22 -6.84 7.22 5.53
N GLU A 23 -7.27 8.47 5.67
CA GLU A 23 -7.38 9.39 4.55
C GLU A 23 -6.03 9.72 3.95
N ARG A 24 -5.03 9.94 4.80
CA ARG A 24 -3.66 10.21 4.36
C ARG A 24 -3.07 9.01 3.62
N SER A 25 -3.25 7.81 4.15
CA SER A 25 -2.80 6.57 3.50
C SER A 25 -3.49 6.35 2.17
N ARG A 26 -4.78 6.62 2.09
CA ARG A 26 -5.56 6.55 0.85
C ARG A 26 -4.99 7.48 -0.22
N ASN A 27 -4.73 8.73 0.14
CA ASN A 27 -4.17 9.72 -0.79
C ASN A 27 -2.78 9.31 -1.27
N TYR A 28 -1.96 8.76 -0.40
CA TYR A 28 -0.65 8.22 -0.76
C TYR A 28 -0.78 7.10 -1.79
N ILE A 29 -1.70 6.16 -1.56
CA ILE A 29 -1.92 5.01 -2.46
C ILE A 29 -2.50 5.46 -3.80
N LEU A 30 -3.40 6.44 -3.80
CA LEU A 30 -3.95 7.00 -5.04
C LEU A 30 -2.87 7.62 -5.93
N ASP A 31 -1.84 8.21 -5.33
CA ASP A 31 -0.76 8.85 -6.06
C ASP A 31 0.32 7.87 -6.51
N ASP A 32 0.39 6.71 -5.91
CA ASP A 32 1.41 5.70 -6.21
C ASP A 32 1.14 5.00 -7.54
N GLU A 33 2.21 4.68 -8.25
CA GLU A 33 2.15 4.03 -9.56
C GLU A 33 3.28 3.01 -9.69
N CYS A 34 2.96 1.84 -10.21
CA CYS A 34 3.94 0.79 -10.47
C CYS A 34 3.54 -0.01 -11.70
N ASN A 35 4.47 -0.19 -12.63
CA ASN A 35 4.31 -1.10 -13.75
C ASN A 35 5.67 -1.75 -13.98
N LEU A 36 5.86 -2.94 -13.45
CA LEU A 36 7.19 -3.51 -13.33
C LEU A 36 7.16 -5.02 -13.49
N VAL A 37 8.00 -5.54 -14.38
CA VAL A 37 8.26 -6.99 -14.48
C VAL A 37 9.34 -7.36 -13.47
N VAL A 38 9.04 -8.31 -12.60
CA VAL A 38 9.88 -8.66 -11.45
C VAL A 38 11.11 -9.44 -11.88
N ILE A 39 12.30 -8.95 -11.52
CA ILE A 39 13.58 -9.66 -11.66
C ILE A 39 13.97 -10.27 -10.32
N ILE A 40 13.95 -9.46 -9.23
CA ILE A 40 14.21 -9.92 -7.87
C ILE A 40 12.95 -9.70 -7.06
N PRO A 41 12.28 -10.77 -6.61
CA PRO A 41 11.03 -10.64 -5.87
C PRO A 41 11.23 -10.07 -4.47
N PRO A 42 10.15 -9.51 -3.86
CA PRO A 42 10.24 -8.87 -2.55
C PRO A 42 10.58 -9.84 -1.42
N SER A 43 10.35 -11.13 -1.60
CA SER A 43 10.74 -12.15 -0.61
C SER A 43 12.24 -12.20 -0.33
N LYS A 44 13.07 -11.64 -1.23
CA LYS A 44 14.51 -11.54 -1.03
C LYS A 44 14.92 -10.39 -0.09
N TYR A 45 13.97 -9.52 0.27
CA TYR A 45 14.20 -8.36 1.12
C TYR A 45 13.34 -8.49 2.40
N PRO A 46 13.86 -9.11 3.48
CA PRO A 46 13.01 -9.49 4.62
C PRO A 46 12.47 -8.33 5.45
N ASN A 47 13.16 -7.19 5.47
CA ASN A 47 12.82 -6.08 6.37
C ASN A 47 12.10 -4.92 5.71
N LEU A 48 11.88 -4.98 4.39
CA LEU A 48 11.19 -3.92 3.67
C LEU A 48 10.55 -4.48 2.40
N PHE A 49 9.60 -3.76 1.84
CA PHE A 49 9.03 -4.11 0.55
C PHE A 49 9.85 -3.44 -0.56
N LYS A 50 10.56 -4.24 -1.30
CA LYS A 50 11.41 -3.79 -2.41
C LYS A 50 11.37 -4.81 -3.52
N ILE A 51 11.27 -4.35 -4.76
CA ILE A 51 11.30 -5.17 -5.95
C ILE A 51 12.35 -4.58 -6.89
N LYS A 52 13.20 -5.43 -7.45
CA LYS A 52 13.99 -5.07 -8.62
C LYS A 52 13.26 -5.60 -9.85
N GLY A 53 13.07 -4.76 -10.84
CA GLY A 53 12.40 -5.16 -12.06
C GLY A 53 12.75 -4.26 -13.23
N TYR A 54 12.02 -4.40 -14.31
CA TYR A 54 12.17 -3.54 -15.47
C TYR A 54 10.80 -3.09 -15.99
N ASP A 55 10.79 -1.92 -16.59
CA ASP A 55 9.61 -1.39 -17.25
C ASP A 55 9.28 -2.27 -18.47
N PRO A 56 8.02 -2.77 -18.61
CA PRO A 56 7.68 -3.68 -19.71
C PRO A 56 7.79 -3.04 -21.11
N ILE A 57 7.73 -1.72 -21.20
CA ILE A 57 7.80 -1.00 -22.47
C ILE A 57 9.23 -0.57 -22.78
N SER A 58 9.85 0.21 -21.87
CA SER A 58 11.20 0.76 -22.07
C SER A 58 12.32 -0.23 -21.81
N LYS A 59 12.04 -1.31 -21.06
CA LYS A 59 13.01 -2.31 -20.60
C LYS A 59 14.05 -1.76 -19.62
N GLU A 60 13.86 -0.54 -19.14
CA GLU A 60 14.73 0.09 -18.17
C GLU A 60 14.58 -0.61 -16.81
N GLU A 61 15.70 -1.03 -16.22
CA GLU A 61 15.71 -1.63 -14.88
C GLU A 61 15.57 -0.56 -13.82
N LYS A 62 14.80 -0.87 -12.80
CA LYS A 62 14.59 0.03 -11.66
C LYS A 62 14.16 -0.74 -10.42
N PHE A 63 14.27 -0.07 -9.29
CA PHE A 63 13.74 -0.57 -8.02
C PHE A 63 12.40 0.10 -7.73
N TYR A 64 11.49 -0.66 -7.15
CA TYR A 64 10.25 -0.15 -6.58
C TYR A 64 10.25 -0.44 -5.09
N GLU A 65 10.08 0.59 -4.28
CA GLU A 65 9.97 0.48 -2.83
C GLU A 65 8.62 1.03 -2.40
N ASP A 66 7.98 0.36 -1.45
CA ASP A 66 6.71 0.81 -0.89
C ASP A 66 6.86 0.94 0.63
N GLY A 67 6.75 2.18 1.12
CA GLY A 67 6.74 2.46 2.55
C GLY A 67 5.42 2.10 3.23
N ASN A 68 4.41 1.77 2.45
CA ASN A 68 3.11 1.33 2.92
C ASN A 68 3.10 -0.20 3.02
N ARG A 69 2.45 -0.73 4.04
CA ARG A 69 2.40 -2.17 4.27
C ARG A 69 1.44 -2.93 3.35
N TRP A 70 0.75 -2.25 2.49
CA TRP A 70 -0.28 -2.88 1.65
C TRP A 70 0.28 -4.00 0.76
N LEU A 71 1.27 -3.69 -0.07
CA LEU A 71 1.89 -4.69 -0.93
C LEU A 71 2.69 -5.72 -0.13
N ASP A 72 3.24 -5.31 1.00
CA ASP A 72 4.02 -6.18 1.87
C ASP A 72 3.21 -7.37 2.40
N PHE A 73 1.91 -7.20 2.62
CA PHE A 73 1.02 -8.31 3.00
C PHE A 73 1.00 -9.42 1.96
N TYR A 74 1.22 -9.09 0.71
CA TYR A 74 1.10 -10.02 -0.42
C TYR A 74 2.44 -10.38 -1.05
N LYS A 75 3.54 -10.06 -0.38
CA LYS A 75 4.87 -10.24 -0.98
C LYS A 75 5.19 -11.69 -1.33
N LYS A 76 4.61 -12.66 -0.63
CA LYS A 76 4.81 -14.09 -0.90
C LYS A 76 4.13 -14.54 -2.20
N GLU A 77 3.16 -13.79 -2.68
CA GLU A 77 2.45 -14.08 -3.93
C GLU A 77 3.24 -13.59 -5.16
N ILE A 78 4.23 -12.72 -4.95
CA ILE A 78 4.99 -12.08 -6.03
C ILE A 78 6.25 -12.88 -6.30
N GLU A 79 6.38 -13.37 -7.52
CA GLU A 79 7.49 -14.21 -7.98
C GLU A 79 8.22 -13.56 -9.15
N GLU A 80 9.44 -14.05 -9.42
CA GLU A 80 10.20 -13.62 -10.58
C GLU A 80 9.40 -13.88 -11.87
N GLY A 81 9.38 -12.89 -12.76
CA GLY A 81 8.64 -12.96 -14.02
C GLY A 81 7.22 -12.40 -13.95
N ASP A 82 6.68 -12.20 -12.75
CA ASP A 82 5.37 -11.57 -12.58
C ASP A 82 5.44 -10.08 -12.96
N THR A 83 4.31 -9.52 -13.38
CA THR A 83 4.20 -8.08 -13.63
C THR A 83 3.30 -7.46 -12.56
N ILE A 84 3.82 -6.47 -11.84
CA ILE A 84 3.07 -5.74 -10.83
C ILE A 84 2.52 -4.47 -11.48
N VAL A 85 1.21 -4.29 -11.40
CA VAL A 85 0.54 -3.12 -11.98
C VAL A 85 -0.28 -2.42 -10.90
N LYS A 86 0.08 -1.18 -10.60
CA LYS A 86 -0.70 -0.26 -9.77
C LYS A 86 -0.83 1.03 -10.55
N LYS A 87 -2.04 1.39 -10.88
CA LYS A 87 -2.32 2.62 -11.65
C LYS A 87 -2.57 3.80 -10.72
N LYS A 88 -2.09 4.96 -11.12
CA LYS A 88 -2.37 6.21 -10.43
C LYS A 88 -3.88 6.46 -10.43
N GLY A 89 -4.42 6.86 -9.29
CA GLY A 89 -5.84 7.11 -9.12
C GLY A 89 -6.68 5.89 -8.77
N GLU A 90 -6.07 4.70 -8.67
CA GLU A 90 -6.77 3.48 -8.30
C GLU A 90 -6.32 2.98 -6.93
N LEU A 91 -7.24 2.32 -6.22
CA LEU A 91 -7.00 1.69 -4.92
C LEU A 91 -6.93 0.16 -5.06
N ILE A 92 -6.32 -0.28 -6.13
CA ILE A 92 -6.17 -1.70 -6.45
C ILE A 92 -4.83 -1.92 -7.15
N PHE A 93 -4.16 -3.03 -6.84
CA PHE A 93 -3.02 -3.45 -7.64
C PHE A 93 -3.23 -4.87 -8.16
N TYR A 94 -2.54 -5.19 -9.24
CA TYR A 94 -2.63 -6.47 -9.92
C TYR A 94 -1.28 -7.15 -9.97
N ILE A 95 -1.28 -8.47 -9.77
CA ILE A 95 -0.14 -9.32 -10.00
C ILE A 95 -0.47 -10.17 -11.24
N HIS A 96 0.15 -9.85 -12.36
CA HIS A 96 -0.04 -10.60 -13.61
C HIS A 96 0.94 -11.75 -13.66
N LYS A 97 0.42 -12.96 -13.59
CA LYS A 97 1.17 -14.19 -13.74
C LYS A 97 0.95 -14.75 -15.15
N GLU A 98 1.68 -15.79 -15.51
CA GLU A 98 1.58 -16.39 -16.85
C GLU A 98 0.15 -16.82 -17.21
N ASP A 99 -0.57 -17.40 -16.27
CA ASP A 99 -1.89 -17.99 -16.50
C ASP A 99 -3.02 -17.36 -15.67
N THR A 100 -2.73 -16.35 -14.84
CA THR A 100 -3.73 -15.74 -13.97
C THR A 100 -3.37 -14.31 -13.59
N ILE A 101 -4.38 -13.58 -13.15
CA ILE A 101 -4.21 -12.22 -12.61
C ILE A 101 -4.82 -12.21 -11.22
N ILE A 102 -4.00 -11.82 -10.24
CA ILE A 102 -4.44 -11.66 -8.85
C ILE A 102 -4.65 -10.16 -8.60
N ALA A 103 -5.80 -9.79 -8.09
CA ALA A 103 -6.14 -8.40 -7.79
C ALA A 103 -6.34 -8.23 -6.28
N HIS A 104 -5.78 -7.17 -5.73
CA HIS A 104 -5.94 -6.83 -4.31
C HIS A 104 -6.41 -5.38 -4.17
N GLU A 105 -7.56 -5.21 -3.55
CA GLU A 105 -8.09 -3.89 -3.22
C GLU A 105 -7.49 -3.39 -1.91
N TRP A 106 -7.24 -2.08 -1.84
CA TRP A 106 -6.78 -1.47 -0.61
C TRP A 106 -7.94 -1.32 0.38
N VAL A 107 -7.68 -1.71 1.60
CA VAL A 107 -8.64 -1.63 2.70
C VAL A 107 -7.97 -0.94 3.88
N CYS A 108 -8.65 0.05 4.45
CA CYS A 108 -8.18 0.70 5.66
C CYS A 108 -8.77 -0.02 6.88
N TYR A 109 -7.90 -0.38 7.82
CA TYR A 109 -8.32 -0.96 9.09
C TYR A 109 -8.62 0.16 10.06
N ASP A 110 -9.86 0.21 10.57
CA ASP A 110 -10.19 1.09 11.68
C ASP A 110 -9.80 0.45 13.01
N GLY A 111 -9.91 1.19 14.11
CA GLY A 111 -9.50 0.74 15.43
C GLY A 111 -10.24 -0.48 15.98
N ASP A 112 -11.35 -0.87 15.36
CA ASP A 112 -12.15 -2.03 15.75
C ASP A 112 -11.82 -3.28 14.95
N GLY A 113 -10.82 -3.21 14.07
CA GLY A 113 -10.44 -4.31 13.19
C GLY A 113 -11.39 -4.53 12.03
N LYS A 114 -12.33 -3.63 11.80
CA LYS A 114 -13.22 -3.67 10.66
C LYS A 114 -12.53 -3.15 9.43
N HIS A 115 -12.80 -3.79 8.31
CA HIS A 115 -12.28 -3.35 7.02
C HIS A 115 -13.21 -2.28 6.45
N THR A 116 -12.67 -1.10 6.20
CA THR A 116 -13.42 -0.02 5.55
C THR A 116 -12.87 0.17 4.14
N TYR A 117 -13.72 -0.04 3.16
CA TYR A 117 -13.37 0.25 1.77
C TYR A 117 -13.48 1.76 1.54
N VAL A 118 -12.36 2.37 1.25
CA VAL A 118 -12.29 3.80 0.95
C VAL A 118 -12.10 3.94 -0.55
N LYS A 119 -13.16 4.27 -1.24
CA LYS A 119 -13.13 4.52 -2.68
C LYS A 119 -12.63 5.92 -3.01
#